data_99f0d0d57b6ecb879ff2a35e12a8ba71
#
_entry.id   99f0d0d57b6ecb879ff2a35e12a8ba71
#
_cell.length_a   1.000
_cell.length_b   1.000
_cell.length_c   1.000
_cell.angle_alpha   90.00
_cell.angle_beta   90.00
_cell.angle_gamma   90.00
#
_symmetry.space_group_name_H-M   'P 1'
#
loop_
_entity.id
_entity.type
_entity.pdbx_description
1 polymer ?
#
loop_
_entity_poly.entity_id
_entity_poly.type
_entity_poly.pdbx_seq_one_letter_code
_entity_poly.pdbx_strand_id
1 'polypeptide(L)'
;MIKDAKKIQTMLHEMVETPSVVRITKEDIKLFREGLIASDCRCPASDPQAFVKVIEQLEKDRQDILNVHDCIQKMLIYVYDTQEHCLMMDDMPLFHDFVDNVPCREFKWGVGQWKGDEVRVVIVYQAALADSSQSF
;
A
#
# COMPACT_ATOMS: atom_id res chain seq x y z
N MET A 1 4.91 10.40 5.53
CA MET A 1 5.22 9.28 4.62
C MET A 1 6.63 8.79 4.87
N ILE A 2 6.86 7.53 4.59
CA ILE A 2 8.14 6.88 4.83
C ILE A 2 8.96 6.89 3.55
N LYS A 3 10.21 7.35 3.63
CA LYS A 3 11.12 7.39 2.48
C LYS A 3 12.41 6.62 2.74
N ASP A 4 12.61 6.11 3.96
CA ASP A 4 13.78 5.33 4.32
C ASP A 4 13.76 3.98 3.60
N ALA A 5 14.73 3.76 2.72
CA ALA A 5 14.79 2.56 1.89
C ALA A 5 14.88 1.28 2.71
N LYS A 6 15.66 1.28 3.78
CA LYS A 6 15.81 0.09 4.63
C LYS A 6 14.51 -0.24 5.34
N LYS A 7 13.83 0.77 5.85
CA LYS A 7 12.55 0.59 6.53
C LYS A 7 11.50 0.04 5.58
N ILE A 8 11.44 0.57 4.36
CA ILE A 8 10.50 0.09 3.34
C ILE A 8 10.80 -1.35 2.96
N GLN A 9 12.07 -1.71 2.78
CA GLN A 9 12.44 -3.09 2.47
C GLN A 9 12.05 -4.04 3.61
N THR A 10 12.22 -3.63 4.86
CA THR A 10 11.76 -4.42 6.00
C THR A 10 10.25 -4.63 5.96
N MET A 11 9.50 -3.58 5.63
CA MET A 11 8.05 -3.68 5.50
C MET A 11 7.62 -4.64 4.40
N LEU A 12 8.32 -4.62 3.27
CA LEU A 12 8.05 -5.54 2.15
C LEU A 12 8.31 -7.00 2.56
N HIS A 13 9.40 -7.26 3.26
CA HIS A 13 9.71 -8.61 3.75
C HIS A 13 8.67 -9.10 4.77
N GLU A 14 8.19 -8.22 5.63
CA GLU A 14 7.13 -8.56 6.57
C GLU A 14 5.85 -8.99 5.85
N MET A 15 5.52 -8.35 4.73
CA MET A 15 4.35 -8.72 3.93
C MET A 15 4.47 -10.14 3.39
N VAL A 16 5.66 -10.52 2.93
CA VAL A 16 5.92 -11.88 2.42
C VAL A 16 5.75 -12.92 3.52
N GLU A 17 6.17 -12.59 4.72
CA GLU A 17 6.15 -13.51 5.86
C GLU A 17 4.79 -13.58 6.56
N THR A 18 3.90 -12.63 6.31
CA THR A 18 2.58 -12.60 6.95
C THR A 18 1.68 -13.68 6.34
N PRO A 19 0.98 -14.48 7.18
CA PRO A 19 -0.03 -15.40 6.66
C PRO A 19 -1.09 -14.63 5.90
N SER A 20 -1.25 -14.94 4.61
CA SER A 20 -2.03 -14.10 3.69
C SER A 20 -3.09 -14.90 2.96
N VAL A 21 -4.28 -14.30 2.83
CA VAL A 21 -5.34 -14.79 1.96
C VAL A 21 -4.98 -14.47 0.51
N VAL A 22 -4.47 -13.26 0.27
CA VAL A 22 -3.92 -12.86 -1.02
C VAL A 22 -2.43 -12.60 -0.80
N ARG A 23 -1.60 -13.41 -1.42
CA ARG A 23 -0.16 -13.46 -1.13
C ARG A 23 0.65 -12.44 -1.91
N ILE A 24 1.63 -11.88 -1.22
CA ILE A 24 2.76 -11.18 -1.84
C ILE A 24 3.97 -12.12 -1.76
N THR A 25 4.64 -12.33 -2.87
CA THR A 25 5.78 -13.24 -2.94
C THR A 25 7.11 -12.50 -2.92
N LYS A 26 8.20 -13.23 -2.71
CA LYS A 26 9.54 -12.66 -2.81
C LYS A 26 9.80 -12.07 -4.20
N GLU A 27 9.24 -12.69 -5.24
CA GLU A 27 9.40 -12.19 -6.61
C GLU A 27 8.72 -10.85 -6.79
N ASP A 28 7.55 -10.68 -6.16
CA ASP A 28 6.81 -9.41 -6.24
C ASP A 28 7.60 -8.27 -5.63
N ILE A 29 8.23 -8.48 -4.46
CA ILE A 29 8.95 -7.40 -3.77
C ILE A 29 10.30 -7.09 -4.40
N LYS A 30 10.90 -8.00 -5.14
CA LYS A 30 12.17 -7.75 -5.84
C LYS A 30 12.08 -6.63 -6.85
N LEU A 31 10.88 -6.35 -7.34
CA LEU A 31 10.65 -5.30 -8.32
C LEU A 31 10.65 -3.90 -7.71
N PHE A 32 10.58 -3.80 -6.38
CA PHE A 32 10.56 -2.53 -5.65
C PHE A 32 11.96 -2.22 -5.12
N ARG A 33 12.74 -1.44 -5.85
CA ARG A 33 14.17 -1.21 -5.54
C ARG A 33 14.54 0.23 -5.23
N GLU A 34 14.11 1.17 -6.06
CA GLU A 34 14.56 2.56 -5.99
C GLU A 34 13.38 3.51 -6.07
N GLY A 35 13.56 4.71 -5.52
CA GLY A 35 12.53 5.73 -5.55
C GLY A 35 11.28 5.31 -4.77
N LEU A 36 11.45 4.55 -3.72
CA LEU A 36 10.32 4.02 -2.96
C LEU A 36 9.82 5.04 -1.95
N ILE A 37 8.50 5.11 -1.86
CA ILE A 37 7.79 5.91 -0.86
C ILE A 37 6.70 5.00 -0.30
N ALA A 38 6.58 4.96 1.03
CA ALA A 38 5.55 4.15 1.66
C ALA A 38 4.59 5.00 2.48
N SER A 39 3.35 4.60 2.47
CA SER A 39 2.29 5.15 3.30
C SER A 39 1.80 4.03 4.21
N ASP A 40 1.75 4.28 5.52
CA ASP A 40 1.35 3.30 6.53
C ASP A 40 0.26 3.93 7.38
N CYS A 41 -0.97 3.54 7.15
CA CYS A 41 -2.13 4.11 7.82
C CYS A 41 -2.84 3.06 8.66
N ARG A 42 -3.25 3.44 9.86
CA ARG A 42 -3.86 2.55 10.85
C ARG A 42 -5.09 3.17 11.47
N CYS A 43 -6.00 2.31 11.91
CA CYS A 43 -7.18 2.72 12.65
C CYS A 43 -7.58 1.60 13.61
N PRO A 44 -8.06 1.92 14.84
CA PRO A 44 -8.49 0.86 15.76
C PRO A 44 -9.50 -0.09 15.12
N ALA A 45 -9.28 -1.39 15.30
CA ALA A 45 -10.16 -2.43 14.75
C ALA A 45 -11.57 -2.35 15.33
N SER A 46 -11.72 -1.76 16.52
CA SER A 46 -13.02 -1.56 17.14
C SER A 46 -13.88 -0.51 16.46
N ASP A 47 -13.27 0.33 15.61
CA ASP A 47 -14.01 1.36 14.88
C ASP A 47 -14.74 0.71 13.70
N PRO A 48 -16.09 0.80 13.63
CA PRO A 48 -16.83 0.17 12.53
C PRO A 48 -16.52 0.77 11.16
N GLN A 49 -15.91 1.96 11.12
CA GLN A 49 -15.52 2.62 9.88
C GLN A 49 -13.99 2.66 9.70
N ALA A 50 -13.29 1.68 10.28
CA ALA A 50 -11.84 1.66 10.28
C ALA A 50 -11.25 1.77 8.87
N PHE A 51 -11.74 0.97 7.92
CA PHE A 51 -11.22 1.01 6.55
C PHE A 51 -11.54 2.32 5.84
N VAL A 52 -12.71 2.90 6.09
CA VAL A 52 -13.06 4.21 5.51
C VAL A 52 -12.07 5.27 5.98
N LYS A 53 -11.75 5.28 7.27
CA LYS A 53 -10.82 6.25 7.85
C LYS A 53 -9.39 6.05 7.35
N VAL A 54 -8.97 4.80 7.20
CA VAL A 54 -7.65 4.47 6.64
C VAL A 54 -7.56 4.96 5.20
N ILE A 55 -8.58 4.71 4.39
CA ILE A 55 -8.60 5.17 2.99
C ILE A 55 -8.52 6.71 2.92
N GLU A 56 -9.20 7.42 3.79
CA GLU A 56 -9.12 8.89 3.83
C GLU A 56 -7.69 9.36 4.09
N GLN A 57 -6.97 8.70 5.00
CA GLN A 57 -5.57 9.03 5.25
C GLN A 57 -4.69 8.72 4.04
N LEU A 58 -4.93 7.57 3.41
CA LEU A 58 -4.18 7.17 2.21
C LEU A 58 -4.41 8.14 1.05
N GLU A 59 -5.60 8.69 0.92
CA GLU A 59 -5.91 9.67 -0.11
C GLU A 59 -5.12 10.97 0.08
N LYS A 60 -4.94 11.41 1.31
CA LYS A 60 -4.11 12.58 1.63
C LYS A 60 -2.66 12.33 1.25
N ASP A 61 -2.11 11.18 1.64
CA ASP A 61 -0.74 10.82 1.29
C ASP A 61 -0.56 10.70 -0.21
N ARG A 62 -1.54 10.10 -0.90
CA ARG A 62 -1.54 9.99 -2.36
C ARG A 62 -1.45 11.37 -3.01
N GLN A 63 -2.21 12.33 -2.52
CA GLN A 63 -2.20 13.68 -3.07
C GLN A 63 -0.82 14.31 -2.93
N ASP A 64 -0.17 14.14 -1.79
CA ASP A 64 1.17 14.65 -1.58
C ASP A 64 2.19 14.01 -2.53
N ILE A 65 2.06 12.71 -2.76
CA ILE A 65 2.93 11.98 -3.69
C ILE A 65 2.73 12.47 -5.12
N LEU A 66 1.49 12.63 -5.56
CA LEU A 66 1.18 13.05 -6.92
C LEU A 66 1.48 14.52 -7.19
N ASN A 67 1.60 15.34 -6.14
CA ASN A 67 2.07 16.72 -6.29
C ASN A 67 3.54 16.78 -6.70
N VAL A 68 4.31 15.73 -6.41
CA VAL A 68 5.74 15.66 -6.73
C VAL A 68 6.00 14.78 -7.94
N HIS A 69 5.21 13.74 -8.14
CA HIS A 69 5.39 12.74 -9.18
C HIS A 69 4.14 12.65 -10.05
N ASP A 70 4.29 12.88 -11.34
CA ASP A 70 3.16 12.84 -12.28
C ASP A 70 2.59 11.44 -12.47
N CYS A 71 3.45 10.43 -12.33
CA CYS A 71 3.06 9.04 -12.58
C CYS A 71 3.79 8.11 -11.62
N ILE A 72 3.07 7.11 -11.16
CA ILE A 72 3.62 6.03 -10.35
C ILE A 72 3.89 4.84 -11.26
N GLN A 73 5.09 4.30 -11.23
CA GLN A 73 5.45 3.16 -12.07
C GLN A 73 4.86 1.88 -11.52
N LYS A 74 4.99 1.66 -10.22
CA LYS A 74 4.48 0.46 -9.54
C LYS A 74 3.89 0.84 -8.19
N MET A 75 2.85 0.13 -7.82
CA MET A 75 2.21 0.30 -6.52
C MET A 75 1.87 -1.06 -5.95
N LEU A 76 2.17 -1.24 -4.67
CA LEU A 76 1.80 -2.43 -3.92
C LEU A 76 0.99 -2.01 -2.72
N ILE A 77 -0.20 -2.57 -2.58
CA ILE A 77 -1.08 -2.34 -1.43
C ILE A 77 -1.15 -3.62 -0.62
N TYR A 78 -0.89 -3.52 0.67
CA TYR A 78 -1.06 -4.64 1.57
C TYR A 78 -2.00 -4.27 2.71
N VAL A 79 -3.07 -5.02 2.85
CA VAL A 79 -4.08 -4.81 3.90
C VAL A 79 -3.82 -5.81 5.02
N TYR A 80 -3.53 -5.28 6.21
CA TYR A 80 -3.48 -6.07 7.43
C TYR A 80 -4.82 -5.93 8.13
N ASP A 81 -5.65 -6.97 8.05
CA ASP A 81 -6.87 -6.98 8.85
C ASP A 81 -6.65 -7.69 10.18
N THR A 82 -7.66 -7.69 11.03
CA THR A 82 -7.61 -8.34 12.32
C THR A 82 -8.77 -9.31 12.45
N GLN A 83 -8.69 -10.21 13.43
CA GLN A 83 -9.81 -11.11 13.70
C GLN A 83 -11.07 -10.34 14.11
N GLU A 84 -10.89 -9.21 14.81
CA GLU A 84 -11.99 -8.35 15.22
C GLU A 84 -12.61 -7.60 14.05
N HIS A 85 -11.80 -7.20 13.07
CA HIS A 85 -12.26 -6.42 11.92
C HIS A 85 -11.65 -6.98 10.64
N CYS A 86 -12.26 -8.04 10.10
CA CYS A 86 -11.82 -8.64 8.85
C CYS A 86 -12.20 -7.78 7.65
N LEU A 87 -11.38 -7.83 6.62
CA LEU A 87 -11.70 -7.19 5.35
C LEU A 87 -12.84 -7.98 4.69
N MET A 88 -13.93 -7.29 4.39
CA MET A 88 -15.13 -7.88 3.82
C MET A 88 -15.30 -7.46 2.36
N MET A 89 -16.13 -8.22 1.64
CA MET A 89 -16.45 -7.89 0.25
C MET A 89 -17.02 -6.48 0.09
N ASP A 90 -17.78 -6.03 1.09
CA ASP A 90 -18.37 -4.68 1.07
C ASP A 90 -17.34 -3.57 1.19
N ASP A 91 -16.12 -3.88 1.66
CA ASP A 91 -15.03 -2.92 1.75
C ASP A 91 -14.29 -2.76 0.42
N MET A 92 -14.41 -3.72 -0.47
CA MET A 92 -13.65 -3.73 -1.73
C MET A 92 -13.87 -2.52 -2.62
N PRO A 93 -15.10 -1.98 -2.75
CA PRO A 93 -15.30 -0.78 -3.56
C PRO A 93 -14.45 0.41 -3.10
N LEU A 94 -14.20 0.55 -1.79
CA LEU A 94 -13.35 1.63 -1.27
C LEU A 94 -11.93 1.54 -1.84
N PHE A 95 -11.37 0.33 -1.87
CA PHE A 95 -10.02 0.11 -2.39
C PHE A 95 -9.98 0.25 -3.91
N HIS A 96 -10.99 -0.23 -4.61
CA HIS A 96 -11.09 -0.09 -6.07
C HIS A 96 -11.15 1.37 -6.48
N ASP A 97 -11.98 2.16 -5.82
CA ASP A 97 -12.08 3.59 -6.09
C ASP A 97 -10.76 4.31 -5.83
N PHE A 98 -10.07 3.92 -4.75
CA PHE A 98 -8.76 4.48 -4.44
C PHE A 98 -7.76 4.19 -5.56
N VAL A 99 -7.66 2.93 -5.99
CA VAL A 99 -6.71 2.49 -7.01
C VAL A 99 -7.01 3.15 -8.36
N ASP A 100 -8.28 3.25 -8.72
CA ASP A 100 -8.70 3.82 -10.01
C ASP A 100 -8.31 5.30 -10.15
N ASN A 101 -8.05 5.98 -9.02
CA ASN A 101 -7.66 7.38 -9.02
C ASN A 101 -6.13 7.57 -8.91
N VAL A 102 -5.34 6.50 -9.03
CA VAL A 102 -3.89 6.59 -9.03
C VAL A 102 -3.37 6.29 -10.43
N PRO A 103 -2.64 7.24 -11.07
CA PRO A 103 -2.03 6.97 -12.36
C PRO A 103 -0.83 6.03 -12.17
N CYS A 104 -1.08 4.74 -12.24
CA CYS A 104 -0.09 3.70 -11.96
C CYS A 104 -0.06 2.68 -13.10
N ARG A 105 1.14 2.27 -13.50
CA ARG A 105 1.32 1.30 -14.61
C ARG A 105 1.13 -0.13 -14.16
N GLU A 106 1.62 -0.48 -12.98
CA GLU A 106 1.54 -1.82 -12.44
C GLU A 106 1.04 -1.77 -11.00
N PHE A 107 0.16 -2.67 -10.68
CA PHE A 107 -0.49 -2.72 -9.38
C PHE A 107 -0.49 -4.14 -8.86
N LYS A 108 -0.12 -4.30 -7.60
CA LYS A 108 -0.21 -5.55 -6.86
C LYS A 108 -0.90 -5.29 -5.52
N TRP A 109 -1.60 -6.29 -5.02
CA TRP A 109 -2.18 -6.18 -3.70
C TRP A 109 -2.13 -7.51 -2.96
N GLY A 110 -2.12 -7.41 -1.64
CA GLY A 110 -2.16 -8.55 -0.76
C GLY A 110 -3.01 -8.27 0.46
N VAL A 111 -3.49 -9.31 1.09
CA VAL A 111 -4.30 -9.24 2.30
C VAL A 111 -3.83 -10.31 3.25
N GLY A 112 -3.50 -9.92 4.48
CA GLY A 112 -3.13 -10.84 5.52
C GLY A 112 -3.69 -10.42 6.87
N GLN A 113 -3.80 -11.38 7.77
CA GLN A 113 -4.27 -11.11 9.12
C GLN A 113 -3.08 -11.04 10.06
N TRP A 114 -3.05 -10.03 10.91
CA TRP A 114 -2.00 -9.88 11.92
C TRP A 114 -2.62 -9.81 13.31
N LYS A 115 -1.78 -9.86 14.34
CA LYS A 115 -2.22 -9.93 15.73
C LYS A 115 -2.41 -8.56 16.37
N GLY A 116 -2.32 -7.48 15.63
CA GLY A 116 -2.53 -6.14 16.16
C GLY A 116 -3.99 -5.87 16.49
N ASP A 117 -4.24 -4.78 17.18
CA ASP A 117 -5.59 -4.31 17.52
C ASP A 117 -6.05 -3.17 16.58
N GLU A 118 -5.31 -2.93 15.53
CA GLU A 118 -5.62 -1.94 14.51
C GLU A 118 -5.66 -2.60 13.13
N VAL A 119 -6.59 -2.17 12.28
CA VAL A 119 -6.46 -2.45 10.85
C VAL A 119 -5.37 -1.53 10.31
N ARG A 120 -4.61 -2.03 9.35
CA ARG A 120 -3.45 -1.34 8.82
C ARG A 120 -3.39 -1.54 7.31
N VAL A 121 -3.15 -0.48 6.58
CA VAL A 121 -2.91 -0.57 5.14
C VAL A 121 -1.57 0.10 4.85
N VAL A 122 -0.70 -0.65 4.20
CA VAL A 122 0.60 -0.17 3.76
C VAL A 122 0.58 -0.10 2.24
N ILE A 123 0.96 1.05 1.69
CA ILE A 123 1.12 1.20 0.26
C ILE A 123 2.57 1.57 -0.01
N VAL A 124 3.22 0.79 -0.87
CA VAL A 124 4.56 1.11 -1.35
C VAL A 124 4.43 1.59 -2.78
N TYR A 125 4.88 2.81 -3.02
CA TYR A 125 4.90 3.42 -4.35
C TYR A 125 6.32 3.41 -4.88
N GLN A 126 6.48 3.02 -6.13
CA GLN A 126 7.73 3.24 -6.85
C GLN A 126 7.47 4.31 -7.90
N ALA A 127 8.01 5.50 -7.66
CA ALA A 127 7.88 6.60 -8.60
C ALA A 127 8.73 6.31 -9.85
N ALA A 128 8.28 6.83 -10.99
CA ALA A 128 9.09 6.76 -12.19
C ALA A 128 10.37 7.57 -11.99
N LEU A 129 11.51 6.99 -12.36
CA LEU A 129 12.78 7.68 -12.26
C LEU A 129 12.84 8.77 -13.36
N ALA A 130 13.38 9.93 -13.00
CA ALA A 130 13.51 11.05 -13.94
C ALA A 130 14.28 10.64 -15.19
N ASP A 131 15.30 9.79 -15.03
CA ASP A 131 16.14 9.33 -16.12
C ASP A 131 15.37 8.52 -17.15
N SER A 132 14.37 7.76 -16.73
CA SER A 132 13.60 6.92 -17.64
C SER A 132 12.73 7.75 -18.60
N SER A 133 12.38 8.97 -18.21
CA SER A 133 11.60 9.86 -19.06
C SER A 133 12.45 10.57 -20.10
N GLN A 134 13.77 10.50 -19.99
CA GLN A 134 14.71 11.20 -20.85
C GLN A 134 15.46 10.27 -21.81
N SER A 135 15.15 9.02 -21.77
CA SER A 135 15.89 8.02 -22.54
C SER A 135 15.51 7.96 -24.02
N PHE A 136 14.77 8.94 -24.47
CA PHE A 136 14.38 9.00 -25.88
C PHE A 136 14.36 10.38 -26.46
#